data_5f066da4c5ceb6fef6113731cc56d824
#
_entry.id   5f066da4c5ceb6fef6113731cc56d824
#
_cell.length_a   1.000
_cell.length_b   1.000
_cell.length_c   1.000
_cell.angle_alpha   90.00
_cell.angle_beta   90.00
_cell.angle_gamma   90.00
#
_symmetry.space_group_name_H-M   'P 1'
#
loop_
_entity.id
_entity.type
_entity.pdbx_description
1 polymer ?
#
loop_
_entity_poly.entity_id
_entity_poly.type
_entity_poly.pdbx_seq_one_letter_code
_entity_poly.pdbx_strand_id
1 'polypeptide(L)'
;MPHFFIERPIFAWVVALFIVLSGILSIPRLPVAQYPAVAPPGIIISVSYPGASPDVMNTSVVSLIEREISAVDNLLYFESSSDTTGMASITVTFKPGTDIKLAQMDLQNQIKIVEARLPQAVRQNGINVEAANSGFLMMVGLKSQSGAYEEAD
;
A
#
# COMPACT_ATOMS: atom_id res chain seq x y z
N MET A 1 -20.75 12.66 49.70
CA MET A 1 -21.62 12.47 48.50
C MET A 1 -22.18 11.03 48.30
N PRO A 2 -21.76 9.98 49.05
CA PRO A 2 -22.35 8.63 48.86
C PRO A 2 -23.76 8.48 49.40
N HIS A 3 -24.17 9.24 50.42
CA HIS A 3 -25.50 9.14 51.03
C HIS A 3 -26.67 9.41 50.06
N PHE A 4 -26.47 10.25 49.04
CA PHE A 4 -27.51 10.56 48.04
C PHE A 4 -27.95 9.34 47.21
N PHE A 5 -27.01 8.45 46.90
CA PHE A 5 -27.31 7.22 46.15
C PHE A 5 -27.92 6.11 47.01
N ILE A 6 -27.68 6.15 48.31
CA ILE A 6 -28.24 5.18 49.29
C ILE A 6 -29.70 5.46 49.49
N GLU A 7 -30.09 6.72 49.56
CA GLU A 7 -31.50 7.14 49.79
C GLU A 7 -32.39 7.06 48.53
N ARG A 8 -31.79 7.00 47.33
CA ARG A 8 -32.52 6.94 46.06
C ARG A 8 -31.96 5.82 45.12
N PRO A 9 -32.29 4.56 45.42
CA PRO A 9 -31.75 3.43 44.65
C PRO A 9 -32.21 3.44 43.19
N ILE A 10 -33.40 3.96 42.88
CA ILE A 10 -33.88 4.08 41.50
C ILE A 10 -33.02 5.01 40.67
N PHE A 11 -32.56 6.10 41.24
CA PHE A 11 -31.66 7.03 40.54
C PHE A 11 -30.31 6.41 40.25
N ALA A 12 -29.77 5.61 41.16
CA ALA A 12 -28.51 4.87 40.93
C ALA A 12 -28.63 3.87 39.77
N TRP A 13 -29.76 3.16 39.67
CA TRP A 13 -30.06 2.25 38.57
C TRP A 13 -30.14 2.96 37.21
N VAL A 14 -30.80 4.12 37.16
CA VAL A 14 -30.92 4.92 35.92
C VAL A 14 -29.56 5.39 35.46
N VAL A 15 -28.72 5.91 36.37
CA VAL A 15 -27.34 6.35 36.03
C VAL A 15 -26.49 5.18 35.55
N ALA A 16 -26.55 4.04 36.22
CA ALA A 16 -25.85 2.83 35.82
C ALA A 16 -26.24 2.37 34.40
N LEU A 17 -27.57 2.37 34.13
CA LEU A 17 -28.09 1.98 32.81
C LEU A 17 -27.67 2.95 31.72
N PHE A 18 -27.62 4.26 31.99
CA PHE A 18 -27.10 5.27 31.06
C PHE A 18 -25.63 5.06 30.74
N ILE A 19 -24.82 4.73 31.75
CA ILE A 19 -23.39 4.46 31.54
C ILE A 19 -23.17 3.21 30.66
N VAL A 20 -23.94 2.14 30.94
CA VAL A 20 -23.89 0.90 30.16
C VAL A 20 -24.32 1.13 28.72
N LEU A 21 -25.42 1.82 28.48
CA LEU A 21 -25.92 2.16 27.15
C LEU A 21 -24.88 3.03 26.37
N SER A 22 -24.33 4.04 27.04
CA SER A 22 -23.30 4.90 26.46
C SER A 22 -22.06 4.10 26.08
N GLY A 23 -21.65 3.14 26.91
CA GLY A 23 -20.55 2.23 26.63
C GLY A 23 -20.80 1.35 25.40
N ILE A 24 -21.97 0.73 25.32
CA ILE A 24 -22.35 -0.13 24.19
C ILE A 24 -22.41 0.67 22.88
N LEU A 25 -22.95 1.89 22.89
CA LEU A 25 -23.00 2.76 21.70
C LEU A 25 -21.62 3.29 21.27
N SER A 26 -20.64 3.31 22.17
CA SER A 26 -19.28 3.75 21.88
C SER A 26 -18.43 2.68 21.22
N ILE A 27 -18.71 1.39 21.45
CA ILE A 27 -17.94 0.26 20.92
C ILE A 27 -17.81 0.29 19.39
N PRO A 28 -18.88 0.45 18.60
CA PRO A 28 -18.77 0.47 17.14
C PRO A 28 -18.10 1.73 16.56
N ARG A 29 -17.92 2.76 17.38
CA ARG A 29 -17.26 4.01 16.99
C ARG A 29 -15.78 4.05 17.30
N LEU A 30 -15.23 3.06 18.00
CA LEU A 30 -13.81 2.97 18.18
C LEU A 30 -13.16 2.55 16.85
N PRO A 31 -12.26 3.35 16.29
CA PRO A 31 -11.49 2.94 15.13
C PRO A 31 -10.55 1.79 15.54
N VAL A 32 -10.92 0.56 15.20
CA VAL A 32 -10.06 -0.62 15.40
C VAL A 32 -9.07 -0.67 14.25
N ALA A 33 -8.08 0.19 14.27
CA ALA A 33 -6.91 0.01 13.43
C ALA A 33 -5.99 -0.99 14.15
N GLN A 34 -5.96 -2.20 13.67
CA GLN A 34 -5.11 -3.29 14.21
C GLN A 34 -3.61 -2.99 14.04
N TYR A 35 -3.29 -2.12 13.08
CA TYR A 35 -1.96 -1.52 12.88
C TYR A 35 -2.16 -0.03 12.61
N PRO A 36 -1.45 0.85 13.34
CA PRO A 36 -1.41 2.24 12.94
C PRO A 36 -0.83 2.29 11.52
N ALA A 37 -1.46 3.03 10.60
CA ALA A 37 -0.96 3.26 9.25
C ALA A 37 0.29 4.14 9.30
N VAL A 38 1.35 3.63 9.95
CA VAL A 38 2.65 4.32 10.10
C VAL A 38 3.55 4.08 8.91
N ALA A 39 3.26 3.08 8.09
CA ALA A 39 3.99 2.86 6.85
C ALA A 39 3.52 3.88 5.80
N PRO A 40 4.44 4.67 5.24
CA PRO A 40 4.10 5.55 4.13
C PRO A 40 3.52 4.74 2.97
N PRO A 41 2.44 5.21 2.32
CA PRO A 41 1.87 4.49 1.19
C PRO A 41 2.88 4.47 0.04
N GLY A 42 3.03 3.31 -0.60
CA GLY A 42 3.96 3.11 -1.71
C GLY A 42 3.27 2.62 -2.97
N ILE A 43 3.85 2.92 -4.13
CA ILE A 43 3.45 2.42 -5.44
C ILE A 43 4.70 1.86 -6.14
N ILE A 44 4.55 0.71 -6.77
CA ILE A 44 5.62 0.07 -7.53
C ILE A 44 5.30 0.21 -9.02
N ILE A 45 6.27 0.73 -9.77
CA ILE A 45 6.23 0.81 -11.22
C ILE A 45 7.19 -0.24 -11.75
N SER A 46 6.69 -1.18 -12.53
CA SER A 46 7.49 -2.23 -13.15
C SER A 46 7.53 -2.03 -14.66
N VAL A 47 8.75 -2.09 -15.22
CA VAL A 47 9.01 -1.86 -16.63
C VAL A 47 9.89 -2.97 -17.17
N SER A 48 9.60 -3.45 -18.39
CA SER A 48 10.38 -4.49 -19.06
C SER A 48 10.93 -3.97 -20.39
N TYR A 49 12.24 -4.07 -20.53
CA TYR A 49 12.97 -3.80 -21.78
C TYR A 49 13.88 -4.99 -22.10
N PRO A 50 13.37 -6.06 -22.72
CA PRO A 50 14.14 -7.27 -22.98
C PRO A 50 15.38 -7.01 -23.80
N GLY A 51 16.52 -7.53 -23.34
CA GLY A 51 17.82 -7.39 -24.03
C GLY A 51 18.55 -6.08 -23.74
N ALA A 52 17.98 -5.17 -22.96
CA ALA A 52 18.71 -3.98 -22.52
C ALA A 52 19.65 -4.31 -21.36
N SER A 53 20.85 -3.71 -21.39
CA SER A 53 21.71 -3.72 -20.20
C SER A 53 21.17 -2.77 -19.13
N PRO A 54 21.55 -2.92 -17.84
CA PRO A 54 21.15 -2.01 -16.78
C PRO A 54 21.45 -0.54 -17.06
N ASP A 55 22.59 -0.24 -17.71
CA ASP A 55 22.96 1.13 -18.07
C ASP A 55 22.03 1.72 -19.12
N VAL A 56 21.66 0.92 -20.14
CA VAL A 56 20.71 1.33 -21.18
C VAL A 56 19.31 1.51 -20.56
N MET A 57 18.90 0.60 -19.68
CA MET A 57 17.64 0.70 -18.96
C MET A 57 17.58 2.00 -18.14
N ASN A 58 18.63 2.29 -17.36
CA ASN A 58 18.69 3.50 -16.54
C ASN A 58 18.64 4.78 -17.37
N THR A 59 19.41 4.86 -18.44
CA THR A 59 19.52 6.10 -19.24
C THR A 59 18.32 6.33 -20.16
N SER A 60 17.77 5.26 -20.75
CA SER A 60 16.73 5.37 -21.78
C SER A 60 15.31 5.23 -21.26
N VAL A 61 15.12 4.66 -20.06
CA VAL A 61 13.79 4.36 -19.50
C VAL A 61 13.65 4.96 -18.11
N VAL A 62 14.45 4.51 -17.14
CA VAL A 62 14.29 4.88 -15.74
C VAL A 62 14.41 6.39 -15.55
N SER A 63 15.46 7.01 -16.07
CA SER A 63 15.69 8.47 -15.93
C SER A 63 14.57 9.34 -16.53
N LEU A 64 13.91 8.86 -17.59
CA LEU A 64 12.77 9.56 -18.19
C LEU A 64 11.55 9.46 -17.28
N ILE A 65 11.28 8.27 -16.74
CA ILE A 65 10.19 8.04 -15.82
C ILE A 65 10.41 8.84 -14.53
N GLU A 66 11.59 8.79 -13.93
CA GLU A 66 11.95 9.52 -12.70
C GLU A 66 11.73 11.02 -12.82
N ARG A 67 12.04 11.58 -13.97
CA ARG A 67 11.84 13.01 -14.24
C ARG A 67 10.36 13.39 -14.19
N GLU A 68 9.48 12.58 -14.78
CA GLU A 68 8.05 12.87 -14.81
C GLU A 68 7.38 12.57 -13.46
N ILE A 69 7.77 11.49 -12.77
CA ILE A 69 7.21 11.18 -11.45
C ILE A 69 7.65 12.17 -10.38
N SER A 70 8.78 12.86 -10.55
CA SER A 70 9.23 13.91 -9.62
C SER A 70 8.26 15.11 -9.56
N ALA A 71 7.37 15.25 -10.53
CA ALA A 71 6.34 16.28 -10.56
C ALA A 71 5.04 15.89 -9.83
N VAL A 72 4.94 14.64 -9.33
CA VAL A 72 3.74 14.15 -8.64
C VAL A 72 3.65 14.71 -7.24
N ASP A 73 2.45 15.15 -6.86
CA ASP A 73 2.19 15.74 -5.55
C ASP A 73 2.36 14.72 -4.41
N ASN A 74 2.77 15.22 -3.26
CA ASN A 74 2.98 14.43 -2.03
C ASN A 74 4.03 13.31 -2.14
N LEU A 75 4.86 13.32 -3.16
CA LEU A 75 6.03 12.45 -3.25
C LEU A 75 6.96 12.70 -2.07
N LEU A 76 7.41 11.63 -1.41
CA LEU A 76 8.40 11.69 -0.35
C LEU A 76 9.79 11.34 -0.90
N TYR A 77 9.92 10.18 -1.50
CA TYR A 77 11.12 9.73 -2.22
C TYR A 77 10.75 8.59 -3.18
N PHE A 78 11.66 8.26 -4.07
CA PHE A 78 11.58 7.06 -4.91
C PHE A 78 12.93 6.34 -4.93
N GLU A 79 12.87 5.05 -5.17
CA GLU A 79 14.02 4.16 -5.32
C GLU A 79 13.87 3.38 -6.62
N SER A 80 14.91 3.34 -7.43
CA SER A 80 14.90 2.63 -8.70
C SER A 80 15.94 1.53 -8.69
N SER A 81 15.57 0.37 -9.22
CA SER A 81 16.49 -0.74 -9.45
C SER A 81 16.28 -1.30 -10.84
N SER A 82 17.36 -1.72 -11.48
CA SER A 82 17.34 -2.40 -12.78
C SER A 82 18.23 -3.64 -12.73
N ASP A 83 17.79 -4.71 -13.37
CA ASP A 83 18.52 -5.96 -13.43
C ASP A 83 19.08 -6.25 -14.82
N THR A 84 19.89 -7.30 -14.91
CA THR A 84 20.53 -7.75 -16.17
C THR A 84 19.57 -8.44 -17.12
N THR A 85 18.34 -8.74 -16.69
CA THR A 85 17.28 -9.37 -17.53
C THR A 85 16.48 -8.33 -18.32
N GLY A 86 16.77 -7.04 -18.11
CA GLY A 86 16.04 -5.93 -18.70
C GLY A 86 14.73 -5.61 -17.98
N MET A 87 14.64 -5.90 -16.69
CA MET A 87 13.57 -5.46 -15.81
C MET A 87 14.03 -4.27 -14.99
N ALA A 88 13.15 -3.29 -14.82
CA ALA A 88 13.35 -2.21 -13.86
C ALA A 88 12.14 -2.09 -12.96
N SER A 89 12.38 -1.76 -11.69
CA SER A 89 11.38 -1.50 -10.68
C SER A 89 11.65 -0.16 -10.02
N ILE A 90 10.65 0.69 -9.99
CA ILE A 90 10.70 2.01 -9.34
C ILE A 90 9.67 1.99 -8.22
N THR A 91 10.14 2.04 -6.99
CA THR A 91 9.28 2.13 -5.80
C THR A 91 9.11 3.59 -5.42
N VAL A 92 7.90 4.07 -5.50
CA VAL A 92 7.53 5.46 -5.19
C VAL A 92 6.86 5.49 -3.83
N THR A 93 7.39 6.26 -2.90
CA THR A 93 6.87 6.40 -1.53
C THR A 93 6.27 7.79 -1.35
N PHE A 94 5.04 7.86 -0.86
CA PHE A 94 4.29 9.08 -0.63
C PHE A 94 4.27 9.48 0.84
N LYS A 95 3.93 10.74 1.11
CA LYS A 95 3.77 11.23 2.48
C LYS A 95 2.64 10.49 3.20
N PRO A 96 2.77 10.24 4.52
CA PRO A 96 1.69 9.65 5.32
C PRO A 96 0.38 10.45 5.18
N GLY A 97 -0.74 9.73 5.02
CA GLY A 97 -2.06 10.34 4.83
C GLY A 97 -2.44 10.64 3.37
N THR A 98 -1.56 10.35 2.40
CA THR A 98 -1.89 10.45 0.98
C THR A 98 -2.85 9.32 0.58
N ASP A 99 -3.91 9.65 -0.18
CA ASP A 99 -4.80 8.64 -0.76
C ASP A 99 -4.08 7.90 -1.89
N ILE A 100 -3.81 6.61 -1.67
CA ILE A 100 -3.04 5.77 -2.59
C ILE A 100 -3.72 5.62 -3.96
N LYS A 101 -5.06 5.67 -4.01
CA LYS A 101 -5.80 5.54 -5.28
C LYS A 101 -5.64 6.80 -6.14
N LEU A 102 -5.74 7.97 -5.53
CA LEU A 102 -5.50 9.23 -6.22
C LEU A 102 -4.06 9.33 -6.68
N ALA A 103 -3.10 9.03 -5.80
CA ALA A 103 -1.68 9.01 -6.15
C ALA A 103 -1.36 8.05 -7.29
N GLN A 104 -2.01 6.87 -7.33
CA GLN A 104 -1.84 5.90 -8.41
C GLN A 104 -2.40 6.43 -9.73
N MET A 105 -3.55 7.10 -9.71
CA MET A 105 -4.13 7.72 -10.91
C MET A 105 -3.24 8.83 -11.46
N ASP A 106 -2.73 9.70 -10.60
CA ASP A 106 -1.82 10.78 -10.98
C ASP A 106 -0.52 10.22 -11.57
N LEU A 107 0.03 9.19 -10.93
CA LEU A 107 1.22 8.51 -11.41
C LEU A 107 1.00 7.86 -12.77
N GLN A 108 -0.13 7.18 -12.98
CA GLN A 108 -0.50 6.60 -14.28
C GLN A 108 -0.64 7.68 -15.37
N ASN A 109 -1.18 8.85 -15.04
CA ASN A 109 -1.28 9.96 -15.98
C ASN A 109 0.10 10.48 -16.38
N GLN A 110 1.02 10.64 -15.43
CA GLN A 110 2.40 11.06 -15.72
C GLN A 110 3.14 10.02 -16.56
N ILE A 111 2.96 8.74 -16.27
CA ILE A 111 3.57 7.65 -17.05
C ILE A 111 3.05 7.66 -18.50
N LYS A 112 1.76 7.90 -18.73
CA LYS A 112 1.22 8.01 -20.10
C LYS A 112 1.87 9.15 -20.89
N ILE A 113 2.23 10.24 -20.25
CA ILE A 113 2.92 11.36 -20.91
C ILE A 113 4.32 10.94 -21.36
N VAL A 114 5.05 10.21 -20.52
CA VAL A 114 6.40 9.76 -20.84
C VAL A 114 6.42 8.58 -21.80
N GLU A 115 5.37 7.77 -21.82
CA GLU A 115 5.27 6.55 -22.63
C GLU A 115 5.58 6.81 -24.12
N ALA A 116 5.14 7.95 -24.65
CA ALA A 116 5.39 8.35 -26.04
C ALA A 116 6.91 8.56 -26.34
N ARG A 117 7.72 8.82 -25.32
CA ARG A 117 9.18 9.07 -25.43
C ARG A 117 10.00 7.82 -25.19
N LEU A 118 9.38 6.74 -24.70
CA LEU A 118 10.05 5.49 -24.39
C LEU A 118 10.34 4.64 -25.64
N PRO A 119 11.36 3.77 -25.61
CA PRO A 119 11.63 2.83 -26.67
C PRO A 119 10.41 1.97 -27.02
N GLN A 120 10.27 1.62 -28.30
CA GLN A 120 9.13 0.85 -28.80
C GLN A 120 8.94 -0.49 -28.05
N ALA A 121 10.02 -1.18 -27.71
CA ALA A 121 9.96 -2.44 -26.98
C ALA A 121 9.33 -2.29 -25.59
N VAL A 122 9.63 -1.19 -24.89
CA VAL A 122 9.03 -0.87 -23.58
C VAL A 122 7.54 -0.59 -23.72
N ARG A 123 7.14 0.18 -24.74
CA ARG A 123 5.72 0.50 -25.00
C ARG A 123 4.89 -0.73 -25.36
N GLN A 124 5.49 -1.70 -26.07
CA GLN A 124 4.80 -2.96 -26.44
C GLN A 124 4.59 -3.87 -25.22
N ASN A 125 5.51 -3.90 -24.30
CA ASN A 125 5.39 -4.68 -23.07
C ASN A 125 4.51 -4.00 -22.01
N GLY A 126 4.30 -2.69 -22.13
CA GLY A 126 3.56 -1.89 -21.18
C GLY A 126 4.33 -1.59 -19.89
N ILE A 127 3.79 -0.64 -19.13
CA ILE A 127 4.30 -0.26 -17.82
C ILE A 127 3.23 -0.62 -16.79
N ASN A 128 3.60 -1.42 -15.81
CA ASN A 128 2.71 -1.82 -14.74
C ASN A 128 2.85 -0.90 -13.53
N VAL A 129 1.73 -0.43 -12.97
CA VAL A 129 1.68 0.47 -11.82
C VAL A 129 0.76 -0.13 -10.76
N GLU A 130 1.36 -0.63 -9.70
CA GLU A 130 0.65 -1.31 -8.63
C GLU A 130 0.90 -0.65 -7.28
N ALA A 131 -0.12 -0.63 -6.42
CA ALA A 131 0.07 -0.22 -5.04
C ALA A 131 0.96 -1.24 -4.32
N ALA A 132 1.98 -0.76 -3.61
CA ALA A 132 2.84 -1.60 -2.80
C ALA A 132 2.02 -2.12 -1.60
N ASN A 133 1.49 -3.31 -1.71
CA ASN A 133 0.82 -3.98 -0.60
C ASN A 133 1.88 -4.54 0.34
N SER A 134 2.12 -3.84 1.43
CA SER A 134 3.03 -4.28 2.50
C SER A 134 2.43 -5.34 3.45
N GLY A 135 1.29 -5.92 3.11
CA GLY A 135 0.60 -6.90 3.93
C GLY A 135 0.37 -8.23 3.23
N PHE A 136 0.92 -9.31 3.75
CA PHE A 136 0.46 -10.66 3.44
C PHE A 136 -0.93 -10.83 4.04
N LEU A 137 -1.96 -10.92 3.19
CA LEU A 137 -3.34 -11.15 3.65
C LEU A 137 -3.54 -12.54 4.24
N MET A 138 -2.84 -13.54 3.71
CA MET A 138 -2.93 -14.93 4.19
C MET A 138 -1.80 -15.78 3.60
N MET A 139 -1.17 -16.61 4.43
CA MET A 139 -0.26 -17.66 4.00
C MET A 139 -0.89 -19.00 4.36
N VAL A 140 -1.27 -19.80 3.36
CA VAL A 140 -1.85 -21.13 3.56
C VAL A 140 -0.78 -22.17 3.30
N GLY A 141 -0.31 -22.84 4.35
CA GLY A 141 0.58 -23.98 4.26
C GLY A 141 -0.24 -25.29 4.27
N LEU A 142 -0.18 -26.06 3.20
CA LEU A 142 -0.74 -27.39 3.15
C LEU A 142 0.33 -28.41 3.59
N LYS A 143 0.09 -29.08 4.71
CA LYS A 143 0.94 -30.17 5.20
C LYS A 143 0.19 -31.49 5.05
N SER A 144 0.74 -32.43 4.26
CA SER A 144 0.22 -33.76 4.19
C SER A 144 0.58 -34.53 5.49
N GLN A 145 -0.41 -35.08 6.17
CA GLN A 145 -0.20 -35.91 7.36
C GLN A 145 0.25 -37.34 7.03
N SER A 146 0.12 -37.76 5.77
CA SER A 146 0.39 -39.15 5.37
C SER A 146 1.77 -39.38 4.74
N GLY A 147 2.60 -38.34 4.57
CA GLY A 147 3.96 -38.49 4.00
C GLY A 147 3.99 -39.04 2.56
N ALA A 148 2.87 -39.05 1.84
CA ALA A 148 2.73 -39.70 0.54
C ALA A 148 3.20 -38.87 -0.66
N TYR A 149 3.61 -37.62 -0.42
CA TYR A 149 4.17 -36.73 -1.46
C TYR A 149 5.50 -36.19 -0.98
N GLU A 150 6.59 -36.71 -1.54
CA GLU A 150 7.92 -36.12 -1.46
C GLU A 150 7.89 -34.82 -2.29
N GLU A 151 8.59 -33.80 -1.77
CA GLU A 151 8.86 -32.57 -2.52
C GLU A 151 9.55 -32.98 -3.84
N ALA A 152 8.93 -32.61 -4.95
CA ALA A 152 9.60 -32.66 -6.24
C ALA A 152 10.54 -31.45 -6.31
N ASP A 153 11.85 -31.75 -6.46
CA ASP A 153 12.93 -30.81 -6.73
C ASP A 153 12.62 -29.87 -7.93
#